data_3ac99827625a6f63826ee7a6f713d18f
#
_entry.id   3ac99827625a6f63826ee7a6f713d18f
#
_cell.length_a   1.000
_cell.length_b   1.000
_cell.length_c   1.000
_cell.angle_alpha   90.00
_cell.angle_beta   90.00
_cell.angle_gamma   90.00
#
_symmetry.space_group_name_H-M   'P 1'
#
loop_
_entity.id
_entity.type
_entity.pdbx_description
1 polymer ?
#
loop_
_entity_poly.entity_id
_entity_poly.type
_entity_poly.pdbx_seq_one_letter_code
_entity_poly.pdbx_strand_id
1 'polypeptide(L)'
;LRERVIAAGQELFHKRGIRAVTMDDVSHQLHISKRTLYQLFDTKESLLLACQQKAMAEHQQQIEHIMAETDNVIEIILSDLQLSMMEIQKFSKEFLNEIPLYDKLRENMLHHRKENKANALEFINRGISQGLFRPEINAEMVYEVGVAIIDTLVEKGLYKTVPLFEL
;
A
#
# COMPACT_ATOMS: atom_id res chain seq x y z
N LEU A 1 2.95 5.43 -22.40
CA LEU A 1 1.86 4.45 -22.52
C LEU A 1 1.85 3.48 -21.36
N ARG A 2 3.00 2.92 -20.97
CA ARG A 2 3.11 1.95 -19.88
C ARG A 2 2.49 2.47 -18.57
N GLU A 3 2.78 3.70 -18.18
CA GLU A 3 2.20 4.34 -16.99
C GLU A 3 0.68 4.48 -17.07
N ARG A 4 0.14 4.81 -18.25
CA ARG A 4 -1.32 4.88 -18.46
C ARG A 4 -1.98 3.52 -18.30
N VAL A 5 -1.32 2.45 -18.74
CA VAL A 5 -1.81 1.07 -18.56
C VAL A 5 -1.81 0.68 -17.09
N ILE A 6 -0.76 1.01 -16.34
CA ILE A 6 -0.69 0.75 -14.90
C ILE A 6 -1.80 1.52 -14.16
N ALA A 7 -1.99 2.81 -14.45
CA ALA A 7 -3.02 3.62 -13.82
C ALA A 7 -4.45 3.09 -14.10
N ALA A 8 -4.74 2.70 -15.34
CA ALA A 8 -6.03 2.07 -15.68
C ALA A 8 -6.19 0.70 -15.00
N GLY A 9 -5.11 -0.08 -14.92
CA GLY A 9 -5.10 -1.35 -14.18
C GLY A 9 -5.40 -1.16 -12.69
N GLN A 10 -4.74 -0.20 -12.05
CA GLN A 10 -4.99 0.16 -10.64
C GLN A 10 -6.47 0.51 -10.44
N GLU A 11 -7.01 1.43 -11.25
CA GLU A 11 -8.41 1.85 -11.13
C GLU A 11 -9.38 0.67 -11.25
N LEU A 12 -9.20 -0.18 -12.27
CA LEU A 12 -10.08 -1.33 -12.50
C LEU A 12 -9.96 -2.37 -11.39
N PHE A 13 -8.74 -2.78 -11.03
CA PHE A 13 -8.51 -3.79 -10.00
C PHE A 13 -9.03 -3.34 -8.63
N HIS A 14 -8.74 -2.09 -8.23
CA HIS A 14 -9.19 -1.56 -6.95
C HIS A 14 -10.72 -1.51 -6.84
N LYS A 15 -11.42 -1.13 -7.91
CA LYS A 15 -12.88 -0.99 -7.90
C LYS A 15 -13.62 -2.32 -8.03
N ARG A 16 -13.13 -3.24 -8.89
CA ARG A 16 -13.87 -4.43 -9.33
C ARG A 16 -13.32 -5.74 -8.78
N GLY A 17 -12.15 -5.71 -8.12
CA GLY A 17 -11.40 -6.91 -7.76
C GLY A 17 -10.54 -7.44 -8.91
N ILE A 18 -9.61 -8.34 -8.55
CA ILE A 18 -8.61 -8.83 -9.52
C ILE A 18 -9.26 -9.83 -10.50
N ARG A 19 -10.12 -10.71 -10.00
CA ARG A 19 -10.72 -11.80 -10.81
C ARG A 19 -11.68 -11.26 -11.86
N ALA A 20 -12.46 -10.23 -11.51
CA ALA A 20 -13.46 -9.63 -12.39
C ALA A 20 -12.87 -8.81 -13.54
N VAL A 21 -11.60 -8.40 -13.46
CA VAL A 21 -10.93 -7.59 -14.48
C VAL A 21 -10.14 -8.48 -15.42
N THR A 22 -10.31 -8.26 -16.71
CA THR A 22 -9.56 -8.91 -17.79
C THR A 22 -8.59 -7.95 -18.46
N MET A 23 -7.62 -8.47 -19.22
CA MET A 23 -6.74 -7.63 -20.06
C MET A 23 -7.54 -6.88 -21.13
N ASP A 24 -8.68 -7.44 -21.57
CA ASP A 24 -9.59 -6.78 -22.51
C ASP A 24 -10.23 -5.53 -21.91
N ASP A 25 -10.66 -5.58 -20.64
CA ASP A 25 -11.22 -4.42 -19.95
C ASP A 25 -10.20 -3.27 -19.93
N VAL A 26 -8.92 -3.57 -19.64
CA VAL A 26 -7.86 -2.55 -19.63
C VAL A 26 -7.61 -1.97 -21.02
N SER A 27 -7.55 -2.83 -22.05
CA SER A 27 -7.34 -2.36 -23.42
C SER A 27 -8.50 -1.50 -23.92
N HIS A 28 -9.75 -1.86 -23.59
CA HIS A 28 -10.94 -1.11 -23.93
C HIS A 28 -10.98 0.25 -23.23
N GLN A 29 -10.69 0.30 -21.93
CA GLN A 29 -10.67 1.57 -21.18
C GLN A 29 -9.67 2.58 -21.76
N LEU A 30 -8.55 2.10 -22.29
CA LEU A 30 -7.50 2.95 -22.86
C LEU A 30 -7.63 3.18 -24.35
N HIS A 31 -8.60 2.54 -25.02
CA HIS A 31 -8.75 2.54 -26.47
C HIS A 31 -7.47 2.12 -27.21
N ILE A 32 -6.79 1.08 -26.71
CA ILE A 32 -5.61 0.49 -27.35
C ILE A 32 -5.89 -0.94 -27.82
N SER A 33 -5.09 -1.42 -28.78
CA SER A 33 -5.21 -2.81 -29.21
C SER A 33 -4.73 -3.79 -28.12
N LYS A 34 -5.34 -4.99 -28.05
CA LYS A 34 -4.86 -6.09 -27.21
C LYS A 34 -3.38 -6.38 -27.46
N ARG A 35 -2.96 -6.39 -28.73
CA ARG A 35 -1.55 -6.60 -29.10
C ARG A 35 -0.63 -5.58 -28.41
N THR A 36 -0.99 -4.31 -28.42
CA THR A 36 -0.23 -3.25 -27.77
C THR A 36 -0.16 -3.46 -26.26
N LEU A 37 -1.26 -3.87 -25.64
CA LEU A 37 -1.28 -4.17 -24.20
C LEU A 37 -0.37 -5.36 -23.86
N TYR A 38 -0.46 -6.48 -24.60
CA TYR A 38 0.36 -7.66 -24.39
C TYR A 38 1.85 -7.47 -24.71
N GLN A 39 2.20 -6.46 -25.52
CA GLN A 39 3.60 -6.05 -25.70
C GLN A 39 4.20 -5.33 -24.47
N LEU A 40 3.34 -4.73 -23.63
CA LEU A 40 3.76 -4.04 -22.41
C LEU A 40 3.72 -4.95 -21.17
N PHE A 41 2.73 -5.83 -21.12
CA PHE A 41 2.48 -6.77 -20.04
C PHE A 41 1.98 -8.09 -20.63
N ASP A 42 2.82 -9.12 -20.55
CA ASP A 42 2.55 -10.44 -21.11
C ASP A 42 1.40 -11.19 -20.40
N THR A 43 1.15 -10.85 -19.12
CA THR A 43 0.09 -11.44 -18.32
C THR A 43 -0.63 -10.40 -17.47
N LYS A 44 -1.86 -10.73 -17.03
CA LYS A 44 -2.58 -9.92 -16.04
C LYS A 44 -1.81 -9.81 -14.73
N GLU A 45 -1.13 -10.88 -14.32
CA GLU A 45 -0.34 -10.91 -13.09
C GLU A 45 0.87 -9.96 -13.18
N SER A 46 1.54 -9.86 -14.34
CA SER A 46 2.63 -8.90 -14.54
C SER A 46 2.15 -7.45 -14.49
N LEU A 47 0.97 -7.15 -15.01
CA LEU A 47 0.35 -5.84 -14.86
C LEU A 47 -0.02 -5.56 -13.40
N LEU A 48 -0.63 -6.52 -12.72
CA LEU A 48 -1.07 -6.39 -11.35
C LEU A 48 0.12 -6.14 -10.40
N LEU A 49 1.24 -6.86 -10.60
CA LEU A 49 2.48 -6.63 -9.85
C LEU A 49 3.03 -5.23 -10.10
N ALA A 50 3.03 -4.77 -11.34
CA ALA A 50 3.46 -3.41 -11.67
C ALA A 50 2.55 -2.34 -11.03
N CYS A 51 1.24 -2.59 -10.93
CA CYS A 51 0.29 -1.72 -10.23
C CYS A 51 0.64 -1.63 -8.73
N GLN A 52 0.93 -2.76 -8.09
CA GLN A 52 1.32 -2.82 -6.68
C GLN A 52 2.64 -2.09 -6.43
N GLN A 53 3.68 -2.37 -7.24
CA GLN A 53 4.98 -1.73 -7.12
C GLN A 53 4.89 -0.20 -7.28
N LYS A 54 4.06 0.26 -8.21
CA LYS A 54 3.82 1.70 -8.40
C LYS A 54 3.16 2.32 -7.18
N ALA A 55 2.12 1.69 -6.62
CA ALA A 55 1.43 2.18 -5.43
C ALA A 55 2.40 2.29 -4.24
N MET A 56 3.26 1.27 -4.03
CA MET A 56 4.27 1.28 -2.98
C MET A 56 5.30 2.40 -3.17
N ALA A 57 5.75 2.62 -4.41
CA ALA A 57 6.72 3.69 -4.72
C ALA A 57 6.10 5.09 -4.51
N GLU A 58 4.84 5.29 -4.90
CA GLU A 58 4.11 6.54 -4.68
C GLU A 58 3.93 6.82 -3.18
N HIS A 59 3.56 5.80 -2.40
CA HIS A 59 3.47 5.91 -0.94
C HIS A 59 4.81 6.29 -0.31
N GLN A 60 5.88 5.60 -0.68
CA GLN A 60 7.24 5.89 -0.19
C GLN A 60 7.65 7.33 -0.51
N GLN A 61 7.38 7.80 -1.72
CA GLN A 61 7.69 9.19 -2.11
C GLN A 61 6.92 10.22 -1.29
N GLN A 62 5.66 9.93 -0.94
CA GLN A 62 4.86 10.81 -0.08
C GLN A 62 5.43 10.88 1.35
N ILE A 63 5.87 9.75 1.91
CA ILE A 63 6.53 9.72 3.22
C ILE A 63 7.86 10.47 3.20
N GLU A 64 8.67 10.30 2.17
CA GLU A 64 9.93 11.05 2.01
C GLU A 64 9.68 12.57 1.95
N HIS A 65 8.61 13.00 1.30
CA HIS A 65 8.21 14.41 1.27
C HIS A 65 7.83 14.93 2.66
N ILE A 66 7.03 14.18 3.42
CA ILE A 66 6.66 14.52 4.80
C ILE A 66 7.90 14.60 5.68
N MET A 67 8.82 13.65 5.56
CA MET A 67 10.08 13.65 6.30
C MET A 67 11.00 14.83 5.97
N ALA A 68 10.87 15.41 4.78
CA ALA A 68 11.60 16.63 4.41
C ALA A 68 11.00 17.90 5.04
N GLU A 69 9.72 17.86 5.44
CA GLU A 69 9.01 19.00 6.01
C GLU A 69 9.02 19.02 7.55
N THR A 70 9.13 17.86 8.20
CA THR A 70 9.14 17.76 9.66
C THR A 70 10.12 16.71 10.19
N ASP A 71 10.74 17.06 11.33
CA ASP A 71 11.57 16.13 12.11
C ASP A 71 10.78 15.43 13.23
N ASN A 72 9.51 15.79 13.44
CA ASN A 72 8.68 15.25 14.48
C ASN A 72 8.22 13.83 14.12
N VAL A 73 8.77 12.85 14.81
CA VAL A 73 8.48 11.42 14.56
C VAL A 73 6.99 11.09 14.70
N ILE A 74 6.28 11.73 15.63
CA ILE A 74 4.83 11.50 15.81
C ILE A 74 4.04 11.97 14.59
N GLU A 75 4.37 13.15 14.06
CA GLU A 75 3.73 13.67 12.85
C GLU A 75 3.96 12.77 11.64
N ILE A 76 5.19 12.26 11.48
CA ILE A 76 5.54 11.34 10.39
C ILE A 76 4.72 10.05 10.51
N ILE A 77 4.66 9.42 11.70
CA ILE A 77 3.91 8.18 11.93
C ILE A 77 2.41 8.39 11.69
N LEU A 78 1.83 9.48 12.17
CA LEU A 78 0.41 9.79 11.96
C LEU A 78 0.09 10.02 10.50
N SER A 79 0.97 10.72 9.77
CA SER A 79 0.81 10.96 8.33
C SER A 79 0.90 9.65 7.53
N ASP A 80 1.83 8.76 7.87
CA ASP A 80 1.93 7.43 7.25
C ASP A 80 0.67 6.60 7.46
N LEU A 81 0.14 6.59 8.67
CA LEU A 81 -1.13 5.93 8.98
C LEU A 81 -2.30 6.53 8.19
N GLN A 82 -2.39 7.85 8.09
CA GLN A 82 -3.42 8.53 7.29
C GLN A 82 -3.34 8.14 5.82
N LEU A 83 -2.15 8.22 5.22
CA LEU A 83 -1.93 7.84 3.82
C LEU A 83 -2.33 6.37 3.59
N SER A 84 -1.89 5.47 4.45
CA SER A 84 -2.22 4.05 4.35
C SER A 84 -3.74 3.81 4.43
N MET A 85 -4.45 4.49 5.33
CA MET A 85 -5.90 4.37 5.45
C MET A 85 -6.62 4.95 4.23
N MET A 86 -6.19 6.09 3.70
CA MET A 86 -6.75 6.68 2.48
C MET A 86 -6.59 5.76 1.28
N GLU A 87 -5.45 5.07 1.16
CA GLU A 87 -5.22 4.08 0.11
C GLU A 87 -6.15 2.86 0.25
N ILE A 88 -6.23 2.27 1.45
CA ILE A 88 -7.07 1.10 1.72
C ILE A 88 -8.55 1.40 1.43
N GLN A 89 -9.02 2.61 1.68
CA GLN A 89 -10.41 3.02 1.40
C GLN A 89 -10.77 3.01 -0.10
N LYS A 90 -9.77 3.11 -0.99
CA LYS A 90 -9.98 3.02 -2.44
C LYS A 90 -10.26 1.59 -2.91
N PHE A 91 -9.96 0.59 -2.09
CA PHE A 91 -10.01 -0.82 -2.45
C PHE A 91 -11.41 -1.39 -2.21
N SER A 92 -11.91 -2.15 -3.17
CA SER A 92 -13.08 -2.99 -2.98
C SER A 92 -12.76 -4.16 -2.03
N LYS A 93 -13.79 -4.69 -1.39
CA LYS A 93 -13.64 -5.89 -0.55
C LYS A 93 -13.12 -7.09 -1.35
N GLU A 94 -13.56 -7.21 -2.60
CA GLU A 94 -13.13 -8.24 -3.54
C GLU A 94 -11.63 -8.14 -3.79
N PHE A 95 -11.12 -6.94 -4.07
CA PHE A 95 -9.68 -6.72 -4.29
C PHE A 95 -8.85 -7.15 -3.08
N LEU A 96 -9.20 -6.70 -1.88
CA LEU A 96 -8.47 -7.06 -0.65
C LEU A 96 -8.49 -8.55 -0.35
N ASN A 97 -9.63 -9.21 -0.56
CA ASN A 97 -9.76 -10.66 -0.34
C ASN A 97 -8.99 -11.49 -1.38
N GLU A 98 -8.75 -10.93 -2.57
CA GLU A 98 -8.11 -11.64 -3.66
C GLU A 98 -6.58 -11.48 -3.67
N ILE A 99 -6.02 -10.39 -3.12
CA ILE A 99 -4.55 -10.16 -3.06
C ILE A 99 -3.81 -11.39 -2.50
N PRO A 100 -4.21 -12.00 -1.36
CA PRO A 100 -3.47 -13.12 -0.79
C PRO A 100 -3.43 -14.38 -1.66
N LEU A 101 -4.30 -14.46 -2.67
CA LEU A 101 -4.40 -15.59 -3.59
C LEU A 101 -3.35 -15.55 -4.73
N TYR A 102 -2.62 -14.44 -4.85
CA TYR A 102 -1.59 -14.24 -5.87
C TYR A 102 -0.21 -14.25 -5.20
N ASP A 103 0.53 -15.35 -5.39
CA ASP A 103 1.80 -15.59 -4.72
C ASP A 103 2.81 -14.45 -4.91
N LYS A 104 2.97 -13.96 -6.14
CA LYS A 104 3.90 -12.87 -6.44
C LYS A 104 3.55 -11.57 -5.73
N LEU A 105 2.24 -11.25 -5.59
CA LEU A 105 1.81 -10.06 -4.84
C LEU A 105 2.08 -10.22 -3.34
N ARG A 106 1.80 -11.42 -2.81
CA ARG A 106 2.08 -11.75 -1.42
C ARG A 106 3.58 -11.66 -1.11
N GLU A 107 4.42 -12.27 -1.96
CA GLU A 107 5.87 -12.22 -1.83
C GLU A 107 6.40 -10.78 -1.88
N ASN A 108 5.91 -9.97 -2.83
CA ASN A 108 6.28 -8.57 -2.93
C ASN A 108 5.86 -7.76 -1.68
N MET A 109 4.68 -8.01 -1.13
CA MET A 109 4.25 -7.39 0.13
C MET A 109 5.14 -7.78 1.31
N LEU A 110 5.47 -9.07 1.44
CA LEU A 110 6.34 -9.56 2.50
C LEU A 110 7.76 -8.99 2.39
N HIS A 111 8.26 -8.86 1.17
CA HIS A 111 9.56 -8.23 0.91
C HIS A 111 9.55 -6.76 1.34
N HIS A 112 8.57 -6.00 0.90
CA HIS A 112 8.38 -4.59 1.25
C HIS A 112 8.23 -4.38 2.76
N ARG A 113 7.47 -5.24 3.46
CA ARG A 113 7.37 -5.21 4.93
C ARG A 113 8.71 -5.41 5.61
N LYS A 114 9.56 -6.31 5.12
CA LYS A 114 10.91 -6.53 5.68
C LYS A 114 11.82 -5.32 5.48
N GLU A 115 11.77 -4.70 4.31
CA GLU A 115 12.54 -3.48 4.04
C GLU A 115 12.07 -2.32 4.92
N ASN A 116 10.77 -2.13 5.05
CA ASN A 116 10.20 -1.05 5.86
C ASN A 116 10.34 -1.26 7.36
N LYS A 117 10.48 -2.51 7.85
CA LYS A 117 10.66 -2.78 9.27
C LYS A 117 11.88 -2.05 9.83
N ALA A 118 13.02 -2.08 9.13
CA ALA A 118 14.24 -1.41 9.57
C ALA A 118 14.03 0.11 9.74
N ASN A 119 13.39 0.73 8.77
CA ASN A 119 13.05 2.16 8.79
C ASN A 119 12.08 2.48 9.94
N ALA A 120 11.05 1.68 10.14
CA ALA A 120 10.09 1.87 11.22
C ALA A 120 10.74 1.77 12.61
N LEU A 121 11.65 0.80 12.80
CA LEU A 121 12.41 0.67 14.05
C LEU A 121 13.34 1.88 14.27
N GLU A 122 13.98 2.39 13.24
CA GLU A 122 14.79 3.60 13.31
C GLU A 122 13.94 4.80 13.74
N PHE A 123 12.74 4.97 13.17
CA PHE A 123 11.81 6.03 13.56
C PHE A 123 11.38 5.94 15.02
N ILE A 124 11.02 4.75 15.50
CA ILE A 124 10.62 4.58 16.89
C ILE A 124 11.80 4.90 17.83
N ASN A 125 13.01 4.44 17.52
CA ASN A 125 14.21 4.74 18.29
C ASN A 125 14.58 6.24 18.26
N ARG A 126 14.37 6.89 17.12
CA ARG A 126 14.53 8.36 17.01
C ARG A 126 13.53 9.08 17.91
N GLY A 127 12.26 8.63 17.95
CA GLY A 127 11.26 9.17 18.87
C GLY A 127 11.62 9.01 20.34
N ILE A 128 12.25 7.89 20.72
CA ILE A 128 12.80 7.68 22.07
C ILE A 128 13.92 8.69 22.34
N SER A 129 14.86 8.88 21.41
CA SER A 129 15.98 9.82 21.57
C SER A 129 15.54 11.28 21.63
N GLN A 130 14.42 11.61 20.98
CA GLN A 130 13.79 12.94 21.04
C GLN A 130 12.97 13.18 22.32
N GLY A 131 12.80 12.14 23.18
CA GLY A 131 11.95 12.20 24.36
C GLY A 131 10.45 12.19 24.07
N LEU A 132 10.03 11.89 22.86
CA LEU A 132 8.63 11.75 22.44
C LEU A 132 8.03 10.42 22.88
N PHE A 133 8.87 9.40 22.99
CA PHE A 133 8.51 8.08 23.50
C PHE A 133 9.29 7.75 24.75
N ARG A 134 8.70 6.91 25.61
CA ARG A 134 9.37 6.46 26.84
C ARG A 134 10.56 5.55 26.49
N PRO A 135 11.68 5.63 27.21
CA PRO A 135 12.88 4.82 26.92
C PRO A 135 12.66 3.31 27.11
N GLU A 136 11.63 2.90 27.88
CA GLU A 136 11.30 1.49 28.11
C GLU A 136 10.48 0.86 26.96
N ILE A 137 10.09 1.64 25.96
CA ILE A 137 9.34 1.13 24.81
C ILE A 137 10.20 0.16 24.01
N ASN A 138 9.69 -1.04 23.79
CA ASN A 138 10.29 -2.00 22.87
C ASN A 138 9.82 -1.66 21.45
N ALA A 139 10.71 -1.08 20.63
CA ALA A 139 10.42 -0.64 19.26
C ALA A 139 9.90 -1.79 18.38
N GLU A 140 10.47 -3.00 18.54
CA GLU A 140 10.05 -4.17 17.76
C GLU A 140 8.62 -4.59 18.10
N MET A 141 8.26 -4.60 19.39
CA MET A 141 6.89 -4.89 19.83
C MET A 141 5.90 -3.86 19.31
N VAL A 142 6.23 -2.57 19.33
CA VAL A 142 5.38 -1.50 18.80
C VAL A 142 5.12 -1.70 17.31
N TYR A 143 6.15 -2.01 16.53
CA TYR A 143 6.03 -2.31 15.12
C TYR A 143 5.12 -3.50 14.85
N GLU A 144 5.36 -4.64 15.52
CA GLU A 144 4.55 -5.87 15.32
C GLU A 144 3.08 -5.66 15.73
N VAL A 145 2.82 -4.93 16.81
CA VAL A 145 1.44 -4.57 17.22
C VAL A 145 0.78 -3.67 16.17
N GLY A 146 1.50 -2.67 15.65
CA GLY A 146 0.99 -1.80 14.59
C GLY A 146 0.59 -2.58 13.33
N VAL A 147 1.46 -3.50 12.87
CA VAL A 147 1.16 -4.39 11.73
C VAL A 147 -0.06 -5.25 12.01
N ALA A 148 -0.13 -5.88 13.19
CA ALA A 148 -1.25 -6.74 13.56
C ALA A 148 -2.59 -5.99 13.62
N ILE A 149 -2.58 -4.73 14.06
CA ILE A 149 -3.77 -3.86 14.06
C ILE A 149 -4.25 -3.64 12.62
N ILE A 150 -3.36 -3.23 11.71
CA ILE A 150 -3.72 -2.97 10.31
C ILE A 150 -4.25 -4.24 9.65
N ASP A 151 -3.57 -5.37 9.81
CA ASP A 151 -4.03 -6.66 9.27
C ASP A 151 -5.43 -7.02 9.77
N THR A 152 -5.70 -6.81 11.06
CA THR A 152 -7.01 -7.06 11.68
C THR A 152 -8.09 -6.12 11.12
N LEU A 153 -7.78 -4.83 10.94
CA LEU A 153 -8.72 -3.86 10.37
C LEU A 153 -9.09 -4.22 8.94
N VAL A 154 -8.12 -4.67 8.15
CA VAL A 154 -8.34 -5.12 6.77
C VAL A 154 -9.16 -6.40 6.75
N GLU A 155 -8.78 -7.43 7.51
CA GLU A 155 -9.45 -8.72 7.56
C GLU A 155 -10.93 -8.60 7.98
N LYS A 156 -11.20 -7.79 9.00
CA LYS A 156 -12.56 -7.57 9.49
C LYS A 156 -13.35 -6.52 8.70
N GLY A 157 -12.75 -5.85 7.72
CA GLY A 157 -13.39 -4.79 6.93
C GLY A 157 -13.69 -3.52 7.74
N LEU A 158 -13.05 -3.34 8.89
CA LEU A 158 -13.30 -2.21 9.80
C LEU A 158 -12.70 -0.90 9.29
N TYR A 159 -11.75 -0.94 8.35
CA TYR A 159 -11.13 0.25 7.75
C TYR A 159 -12.13 1.21 7.07
N LYS A 160 -13.35 0.76 6.76
CA LYS A 160 -14.43 1.59 6.20
C LYS A 160 -15.30 2.28 7.25
N THR A 161 -15.27 1.82 8.49
CA THR A 161 -16.20 2.21 9.55
C THR A 161 -15.56 2.96 10.70
N VAL A 162 -14.23 2.92 10.80
CA VAL A 162 -13.51 3.63 11.85
C VAL A 162 -13.01 4.95 11.29
N PRO A 163 -13.58 6.10 11.69
CA PRO A 163 -12.97 7.40 11.46
C PRO A 163 -11.74 7.47 12.34
N LEU A 164 -10.57 7.05 11.80
CA LEU A 164 -9.33 7.02 12.57
C LEU A 164 -8.80 8.42 12.92
N PHE A 165 -9.37 9.48 12.34
CA PHE A 165 -8.87 10.84 12.50
C PHE A 165 -10.00 11.89 12.34
N GLU A 166 -11.00 11.89 13.24
CA GLU A 166 -11.72 13.10 13.61
C GLU A 166 -11.06 13.63 14.89
N LEU A 167 -9.95 14.31 14.73
CA LEU A 167 -9.32 15.14 15.78
C LEU A 167 -9.29 16.58 15.33
#